data_97b7d2f54ad7752d77f9b332e38e3326
#
_entry.id   97b7d2f54ad7752d77f9b332e38e3326
#
_cell.length_a   1.000
_cell.length_b   1.000
_cell.length_c   1.000
_cell.angle_alpha   90.00
_cell.angle_beta   90.00
_cell.angle_gamma   90.00
#
_symmetry.space_group_name_H-M   'P 1'
#
loop_
_entity.id
_entity.type
_entity.pdbx_description
1 polymer ?
#
loop_
_entity_poly.entity_id
_entity_poly.type
_entity_poly.pdbx_seq_one_letter_code
_entity_poly.pdbx_strand_id
1 'polypeptide(L)'
;MVTTAPGTDRRYTWKVTASSFLGNTLEYYDFLVYGTAAAVVFPKVFFPEAGGFVGTLASFGTFAVGFLARPLGGVFFGGRGDRRGRKSTLLITLTVMGLSTVGIGLLPGYASIGLWAPVLLVLLRLLQGFAVGGEWGGSMIIVLESAPPDRRGFFSAWPNTGGFSAQLLITLVFGYVYSLSEAQLSGWGWRVPFLLSAVILGVTFWMRLSLRESLVFQEAVAREGRSPAGAPSAAARRGPIRSTFVEDWPNLVLILGLRFAEALPYFLLTVFALSYANKSLGLDRTVLNTVILVVSVLAFPAHALFATISDRVGRRPVYFFGAAVVFVTAFPFFGMLRSGSFALILLGYVLVLNVGHNAINSIQPAFFAELFPADRRYTGAAAGREIASIF
;
A
#
# COMPACT_ATOMS: atom_id res chain seq x y z
N MET A 1 41.73 -10.97 -4.39
CA MET A 1 40.31 -10.92 -4.75
C MET A 1 39.64 -9.95 -3.79
N VAL A 2 39.29 -8.75 -4.24
CA VAL A 2 38.57 -7.77 -3.43
C VAL A 2 37.14 -8.27 -3.33
N THR A 3 36.77 -8.83 -2.19
CA THR A 3 35.38 -9.13 -1.86
C THR A 3 34.64 -7.81 -1.77
N THR A 4 33.93 -7.46 -2.85
CA THR A 4 32.97 -6.34 -2.84
C THR A 4 31.99 -6.57 -1.71
N ALA A 5 31.81 -5.57 -0.86
CA ALA A 5 30.84 -5.62 0.25
C ALA A 5 29.48 -6.10 -0.28
N PRO A 6 28.80 -7.03 0.42
CA PRO A 6 27.56 -7.66 -0.05
C PRO A 6 26.37 -6.68 0.04
N GLY A 7 26.29 -5.74 -0.84
CA GLY A 7 25.25 -4.71 -0.97
C GLY A 7 25.37 -3.92 -2.27
N THR A 8 26.34 -4.26 -3.14
CA THR A 8 26.70 -3.46 -4.32
C THR A 8 26.25 -4.06 -5.65
N ASP A 9 25.56 -5.20 -5.68
CA ASP A 9 24.98 -5.71 -6.92
C ASP A 9 23.71 -4.91 -7.28
N ARG A 10 23.91 -3.85 -8.07
CA ARG A 10 22.86 -2.98 -8.58
C ARG A 10 21.76 -3.75 -9.32
N ARG A 11 22.09 -4.85 -10.00
CA ARG A 11 21.11 -5.71 -10.67
C ARG A 11 20.21 -6.41 -9.66
N TYR A 12 20.80 -6.91 -8.59
CA TYR A 12 20.04 -7.54 -7.50
C TYR A 12 19.12 -6.53 -6.79
N THR A 13 19.60 -5.34 -6.46
CA THR A 13 18.77 -4.27 -5.86
C THR A 13 17.57 -3.94 -6.76
N TRP A 14 17.76 -3.78 -8.07
CA TRP A 14 16.64 -3.56 -8.99
C TRP A 14 15.65 -4.72 -9.04
N LYS A 15 16.14 -5.97 -8.97
CA LYS A 15 15.27 -7.16 -8.91
C LYS A 15 14.41 -7.16 -7.64
N VAL A 16 14.98 -6.85 -6.49
CA VAL A 16 14.23 -6.73 -5.21
C VAL A 16 13.22 -5.59 -5.29
N THR A 17 13.63 -4.44 -5.81
CA THR A 17 12.78 -3.26 -5.98
C THR A 17 11.60 -3.55 -6.92
N ALA A 18 11.83 -4.18 -8.07
CA ALA A 18 10.79 -4.55 -9.03
C ALA A 18 9.80 -5.58 -8.44
N SER A 19 10.31 -6.58 -7.72
CA SER A 19 9.46 -7.55 -7.02
C SER A 19 8.58 -6.90 -5.95
N SER A 20 9.13 -5.94 -5.20
CA SER A 20 8.41 -5.19 -4.17
C SER A 20 7.40 -4.21 -4.79
N PHE A 21 7.74 -3.59 -5.92
CA PHE A 21 6.84 -2.76 -6.71
C PHE A 21 5.62 -3.56 -7.20
N LEU A 22 5.83 -4.75 -7.77
CA LEU A 22 4.72 -5.60 -8.22
C LEU A 22 3.85 -6.10 -7.05
N GLY A 23 4.45 -6.42 -5.90
CA GLY A 23 3.70 -6.80 -4.70
C GLY A 23 2.80 -5.66 -4.21
N ASN A 24 3.33 -4.44 -4.18
CA ASN A 24 2.58 -3.25 -3.81
C ASN A 24 1.51 -2.90 -4.87
N THR A 25 1.82 -3.09 -6.17
CA THR A 25 0.83 -2.95 -7.24
C THR A 25 -0.34 -3.91 -7.05
N LEU A 26 -0.07 -5.18 -6.71
CA LEU A 26 -1.12 -6.16 -6.42
C LEU A 26 -1.95 -5.74 -5.20
N GLU A 27 -1.32 -5.29 -4.11
CA GLU A 27 -2.00 -4.81 -2.91
C GLU A 27 -3.02 -3.70 -3.24
N TYR A 28 -2.57 -2.65 -3.94
CA TYR A 28 -3.44 -1.53 -4.31
C TYR A 28 -4.48 -1.92 -5.37
N TYR A 29 -4.11 -2.79 -6.31
CA TYR A 29 -5.04 -3.31 -7.30
C TYR A 29 -6.21 -4.06 -6.63
N ASP A 30 -5.92 -4.98 -5.73
CA ASP A 30 -6.91 -5.76 -4.99
C ASP A 30 -7.83 -4.85 -4.17
N PHE A 31 -7.27 -3.81 -3.56
CA PHE A 31 -8.02 -2.80 -2.83
C PHE A 31 -9.01 -2.04 -3.72
N LEU A 32 -8.54 -1.56 -4.87
CA LEU A 32 -9.35 -0.79 -5.82
C LEU A 32 -10.42 -1.65 -6.50
N VAL A 33 -10.09 -2.89 -6.88
CA VAL A 33 -11.05 -3.86 -7.44
C VAL A 33 -12.19 -4.10 -6.46
N TYR A 34 -11.85 -4.38 -5.20
CA TYR A 34 -12.85 -4.64 -4.17
C TYR A 34 -13.74 -3.41 -3.94
N GLY A 35 -13.17 -2.24 -3.77
CA GLY A 35 -13.92 -0.99 -3.56
C GLY A 35 -14.89 -0.70 -4.69
N THR A 36 -14.46 -0.90 -5.94
CA THR A 36 -15.31 -0.73 -7.12
C THR A 36 -16.43 -1.76 -7.18
N ALA A 37 -16.11 -3.04 -6.91
CA ALA A 37 -17.11 -4.10 -6.88
C ALA A 37 -18.12 -3.92 -5.73
N ALA A 38 -17.68 -3.46 -4.56
CA ALA A 38 -18.53 -3.14 -3.42
C ALA A 38 -19.54 -2.03 -3.72
N ALA A 39 -19.15 -1.06 -4.56
CA ALA A 39 -20.04 0.02 -4.97
C ALA A 39 -21.11 -0.42 -6.00
N VAL A 40 -20.76 -1.30 -6.95
CA VAL A 40 -21.55 -1.53 -8.17
C VAL A 40 -22.18 -2.93 -8.21
N VAL A 41 -21.48 -3.96 -7.75
CA VAL A 41 -21.83 -5.38 -7.98
C VAL A 41 -22.28 -6.09 -6.72
N PHE A 42 -21.54 -5.95 -5.61
CA PHE A 42 -21.77 -6.72 -4.40
C PHE A 42 -23.14 -6.52 -3.77
N PRO A 43 -23.77 -5.32 -3.80
CA PRO A 43 -25.14 -5.17 -3.32
C PRO A 43 -26.12 -6.13 -4.01
N LYS A 44 -25.97 -6.34 -5.32
CA LYS A 44 -26.85 -7.21 -6.11
C LYS A 44 -26.49 -8.69 -5.96
N VAL A 45 -25.20 -9.04 -5.82
CA VAL A 45 -24.71 -10.43 -5.84
C VAL A 45 -24.70 -11.06 -4.45
N PHE A 46 -24.33 -10.28 -3.42
CA PHE A 46 -24.13 -10.79 -2.05
C PHE A 46 -25.18 -10.31 -1.05
N PHE A 47 -25.89 -9.20 -1.34
CA PHE A 47 -26.86 -8.58 -0.43
C PHE A 47 -28.20 -8.24 -1.10
N PRO A 48 -28.79 -9.12 -1.95
CA PRO A 48 -29.98 -8.80 -2.72
C PRO A 48 -31.21 -8.50 -1.85
N GLU A 49 -31.31 -9.13 -0.67
CA GLU A 49 -32.45 -8.96 0.25
C GLU A 49 -32.37 -7.68 1.09
N ALA A 50 -31.19 -7.03 1.18
CA ALA A 50 -31.00 -5.85 2.02
C ALA A 50 -31.55 -4.54 1.41
N GLY A 51 -32.02 -4.57 0.13
CA GLY A 51 -32.45 -3.39 -0.59
C GLY A 51 -31.27 -2.48 -1.01
N GLY A 52 -31.51 -1.56 -1.95
CA GLY A 52 -30.44 -0.82 -2.65
C GLY A 52 -29.44 -0.08 -1.74
N PHE A 53 -29.92 0.78 -0.84
CA PHE A 53 -29.04 1.56 0.04
C PHE A 53 -28.39 0.70 1.12
N VAL A 54 -29.16 -0.15 1.79
CA VAL A 54 -28.65 -1.02 2.87
C VAL A 54 -27.70 -2.07 2.31
N GLY A 55 -27.97 -2.64 1.13
CA GLY A 55 -27.06 -3.55 0.46
C GLY A 55 -25.73 -2.89 0.08
N THR A 56 -25.78 -1.64 -0.36
CA THR A 56 -24.55 -0.86 -0.63
C THR A 56 -23.77 -0.59 0.66
N LEU A 57 -24.45 -0.20 1.73
CA LEU A 57 -23.80 0.04 3.04
C LEU A 57 -23.18 -1.26 3.60
N ALA A 58 -23.89 -2.40 3.49
CA ALA A 58 -23.36 -3.70 3.88
C ALA A 58 -22.10 -4.08 3.06
N SER A 59 -22.13 -3.83 1.75
CA SER A 59 -20.97 -4.08 0.87
C SER A 59 -19.76 -3.24 1.27
N PHE A 60 -19.93 -1.95 1.55
CA PHE A 60 -18.86 -1.12 2.09
C PHE A 60 -18.44 -1.51 3.50
N GLY A 61 -19.37 -2.04 4.31
CA GLY A 61 -19.05 -2.64 5.60
C GLY A 61 -18.03 -3.78 5.46
N THR A 62 -18.22 -4.68 4.48
CA THR A 62 -17.24 -5.74 4.20
C THR A 62 -15.88 -5.19 3.75
N PHE A 63 -15.87 -4.07 3.02
CA PHE A 63 -14.65 -3.39 2.65
C PHE A 63 -13.90 -2.86 3.88
N ALA A 64 -14.60 -2.19 4.80
CA ALA A 64 -14.04 -1.64 6.03
C ALA A 64 -13.46 -2.71 6.97
N VAL A 65 -14.08 -3.90 7.04
CA VAL A 65 -13.59 -5.02 7.84
C VAL A 65 -12.15 -5.42 7.47
N GLY A 66 -11.79 -5.33 6.20
CA GLY A 66 -10.42 -5.58 5.76
C GLY A 66 -9.40 -4.63 6.40
N PHE A 67 -9.74 -3.35 6.60
CA PHE A 67 -8.86 -2.39 7.26
C PHE A 67 -8.66 -2.71 8.74
N LEU A 68 -9.69 -3.18 9.43
CA LEU A 68 -9.59 -3.55 10.84
C LEU A 68 -8.63 -4.72 11.08
N ALA A 69 -8.46 -5.60 10.09
CA ALA A 69 -7.54 -6.72 10.18
C ALA A 69 -6.07 -6.32 9.91
N ARG A 70 -5.81 -5.21 9.21
CA ARG A 70 -4.45 -4.79 8.80
C ARG A 70 -3.49 -4.56 9.97
N PRO A 71 -3.84 -3.85 11.05
CA PRO A 71 -2.93 -3.69 12.19
C PRO A 71 -2.52 -4.99 12.85
N LEU A 72 -3.47 -5.92 12.99
CA LEU A 72 -3.18 -7.26 13.52
C LEU A 72 -2.18 -7.99 12.63
N GLY A 73 -2.37 -7.91 11.31
CA GLY A 73 -1.44 -8.42 10.32
C GLY A 73 -0.07 -7.76 10.38
N GLY A 74 -0.02 -6.42 10.49
CA GLY A 74 1.22 -5.66 10.62
C GLY A 74 2.06 -6.07 11.82
N VAL A 75 1.42 -6.24 12.97
CA VAL A 75 2.08 -6.71 14.20
C VAL A 75 2.53 -8.17 14.07
N PHE A 76 1.67 -9.05 13.59
CA PHE A 76 1.96 -10.48 13.46
C PHE A 76 3.07 -10.76 12.44
N PHE A 77 2.91 -10.27 11.21
CA PHE A 77 3.88 -10.50 10.14
C PHE A 77 5.15 -9.69 10.32
N GLY A 78 5.08 -8.50 10.93
CA GLY A 78 6.25 -7.75 11.36
C GLY A 78 7.10 -8.57 12.32
N GLY A 79 6.49 -9.06 13.41
CA GLY A 79 7.17 -9.91 14.40
C GLY A 79 7.69 -11.23 13.82
N ARG A 80 6.96 -11.82 12.86
CA ARG A 80 7.43 -13.01 12.14
C ARG A 80 8.63 -12.68 11.25
N GLY A 81 8.59 -11.56 10.52
CA GLY A 81 9.66 -11.14 9.61
C GLY A 81 10.95 -10.79 10.34
N ASP A 82 10.86 -10.17 11.53
CA ASP A 82 12.02 -9.90 12.37
C ASP A 82 12.61 -11.19 12.99
N ARG A 83 11.80 -12.24 13.21
CA ARG A 83 12.29 -13.51 13.81
C ARG A 83 12.67 -14.57 12.78
N ARG A 84 11.91 -14.70 11.68
CA ARG A 84 12.01 -15.83 10.73
C ARG A 84 12.46 -15.44 9.33
N GLY A 85 12.72 -14.15 9.11
CA GLY A 85 13.21 -13.63 7.84
C GLY A 85 12.15 -12.87 7.04
N ARG A 86 12.64 -11.90 6.29
CA ARG A 86 11.81 -10.98 5.48
C ARG A 86 11.21 -11.69 4.28
N LYS A 87 12.03 -12.45 3.52
CA LYS A 87 11.61 -13.17 2.32
C LYS A 87 10.48 -14.18 2.60
N SER A 88 10.68 -15.03 3.62
CA SER A 88 9.70 -16.07 3.96
C SER A 88 8.35 -15.48 4.36
N THR A 89 8.36 -14.37 5.09
CA THR A 89 7.16 -13.68 5.52
C THR A 89 6.44 -13.04 4.33
N LEU A 90 7.17 -12.38 3.42
CA LEU A 90 6.62 -11.79 2.21
C LEU A 90 6.01 -12.81 1.24
N LEU A 91 6.55 -14.02 1.17
CA LEU A 91 5.94 -15.09 0.38
C LEU A 91 4.59 -15.52 0.96
N ILE A 92 4.49 -15.60 2.29
CA ILE A 92 3.23 -15.97 2.97
C ILE A 92 2.19 -14.86 2.80
N THR A 93 2.55 -13.60 3.06
CA THR A 93 1.62 -12.47 2.93
C THR A 93 1.07 -12.36 1.51
N LEU A 94 1.95 -12.42 0.51
CA LEU A 94 1.58 -12.39 -0.90
C LEU A 94 0.64 -13.55 -1.28
N THR A 95 0.94 -14.77 -0.82
CA THR A 95 0.13 -15.95 -1.12
C THR A 95 -1.26 -15.84 -0.49
N VAL A 96 -1.34 -15.50 0.79
CA VAL A 96 -2.63 -15.36 1.49
C VAL A 96 -3.45 -14.23 0.87
N MET A 97 -2.83 -13.07 0.60
CA MET A 97 -3.50 -11.93 -0.04
C MET A 97 -4.06 -12.30 -1.42
N GLY A 98 -3.20 -12.82 -2.29
CA GLY A 98 -3.59 -13.12 -3.66
C GLY A 98 -4.61 -14.27 -3.76
N LEU A 99 -4.45 -15.34 -2.97
CA LEU A 99 -5.45 -16.42 -2.92
C LEU A 99 -6.78 -15.94 -2.37
N SER A 100 -6.79 -15.02 -1.40
CA SER A 100 -8.03 -14.42 -0.90
C SER A 100 -8.74 -13.62 -1.99
N THR A 101 -8.01 -12.84 -2.79
CA THR A 101 -8.56 -12.06 -3.91
C THR A 101 -9.14 -12.97 -5.00
N VAL A 102 -8.39 -13.98 -5.41
CA VAL A 102 -8.88 -14.99 -6.38
C VAL A 102 -10.10 -15.71 -5.81
N GLY A 103 -10.07 -16.08 -4.52
CA GLY A 103 -11.18 -16.71 -3.82
C GLY A 103 -12.44 -15.85 -3.84
N ILE A 104 -12.33 -14.54 -3.65
CA ILE A 104 -13.47 -13.60 -3.78
C ILE A 104 -14.03 -13.65 -5.20
N GLY A 105 -13.19 -13.65 -6.24
CA GLY A 105 -13.62 -13.76 -7.64
C GLY A 105 -14.31 -15.08 -7.98
N LEU A 106 -14.03 -16.16 -7.24
CA LEU A 106 -14.62 -17.48 -7.43
C LEU A 106 -15.86 -17.73 -6.56
N LEU A 107 -16.17 -16.82 -5.61
CA LEU A 107 -17.29 -17.00 -4.71
C LEU A 107 -18.63 -17.12 -5.45
N PRO A 108 -19.46 -18.11 -5.11
CA PRO A 108 -20.86 -18.14 -5.51
C PRO A 108 -21.63 -16.97 -4.88
N GLY A 109 -22.60 -16.41 -5.61
CA GLY A 109 -23.46 -15.36 -5.08
C GLY A 109 -24.54 -15.89 -4.11
N TYR A 110 -25.28 -14.97 -3.49
CA TYR A 110 -26.36 -15.27 -2.55
C TYR A 110 -27.42 -16.23 -3.12
N ALA A 111 -27.75 -16.08 -4.39
CA ALA A 111 -28.73 -16.97 -5.06
C ALA A 111 -28.31 -18.44 -5.06
N SER A 112 -27.02 -18.76 -4.93
CA SER A 112 -26.51 -20.14 -4.95
C SER A 112 -26.31 -20.75 -3.57
N ILE A 113 -25.76 -19.97 -2.62
CA ILE A 113 -25.36 -20.47 -1.29
C ILE A 113 -25.96 -19.68 -0.11
N GLY A 114 -26.92 -18.78 -0.39
CA GLY A 114 -27.63 -18.01 0.63
C GLY A 114 -26.68 -17.16 1.50
N LEU A 115 -26.92 -17.15 2.80
CA LEU A 115 -26.15 -16.38 3.79
C LEU A 115 -24.65 -16.75 3.84
N TRP A 116 -24.26 -17.91 3.35
CA TRP A 116 -22.85 -18.28 3.29
C TRP A 116 -22.06 -17.40 2.33
N ALA A 117 -22.69 -16.80 1.30
CA ALA A 117 -22.02 -15.93 0.36
C ALA A 117 -21.41 -14.67 1.04
N PRO A 118 -22.18 -13.83 1.75
CA PRO A 118 -21.61 -12.69 2.47
C PRO A 118 -20.68 -13.12 3.63
N VAL A 119 -20.94 -14.23 4.31
CA VAL A 119 -20.05 -14.73 5.39
C VAL A 119 -18.66 -15.06 4.82
N LEU A 120 -18.60 -15.84 3.75
CA LEU A 120 -17.32 -16.18 3.10
C LEU A 120 -16.63 -14.97 2.51
N LEU A 121 -17.37 -14.00 1.96
CA LEU A 121 -16.84 -12.74 1.49
C LEU A 121 -16.12 -11.97 2.61
N VAL A 122 -16.76 -11.86 3.79
CA VAL A 122 -16.17 -11.21 4.98
C VAL A 122 -14.93 -11.97 5.47
N LEU A 123 -14.97 -13.30 5.53
CA LEU A 123 -13.83 -14.11 5.95
C LEU A 123 -12.63 -13.96 5.02
N LEU A 124 -12.85 -14.00 3.70
CA LEU A 124 -11.79 -13.79 2.72
C LEU A 124 -11.24 -12.35 2.80
N ARG A 125 -12.10 -11.36 3.08
CA ARG A 125 -11.68 -9.99 3.26
C ARG A 125 -10.85 -9.77 4.53
N LEU A 126 -11.21 -10.43 5.63
CA LEU A 126 -10.39 -10.45 6.85
C LEU A 126 -9.02 -11.06 6.62
N LEU A 127 -8.96 -12.22 5.94
CA LEU A 127 -7.70 -12.88 5.59
C LEU A 127 -6.82 -12.00 4.68
N GLN A 128 -7.45 -11.39 3.67
CA GLN A 128 -6.77 -10.47 2.76
C GLN A 128 -6.19 -9.26 3.52
N GLY A 129 -7.01 -8.59 4.33
CA GLY A 129 -6.57 -7.44 5.12
C GLY A 129 -5.47 -7.79 6.11
N PHE A 130 -5.59 -8.94 6.78
CA PHE A 130 -4.55 -9.45 7.68
C PHE A 130 -3.21 -9.65 6.96
N ALA A 131 -3.22 -10.25 5.77
CA ALA A 131 -2.01 -10.47 4.98
C ALA A 131 -1.40 -9.15 4.48
N VAL A 132 -2.23 -8.23 4.00
CA VAL A 132 -1.82 -6.89 3.53
C VAL A 132 -1.07 -6.12 4.62
N GLY A 133 -1.47 -6.24 5.89
CA GLY A 133 -0.82 -5.58 7.01
C GLY A 133 0.68 -5.88 7.12
N GLY A 134 1.13 -7.07 6.69
CA GLY A 134 2.57 -7.42 6.67
C GLY A 134 3.27 -7.06 5.36
N GLU A 135 2.55 -6.91 4.28
CA GLU A 135 3.11 -6.82 2.94
C GLU A 135 3.94 -5.55 2.72
N TRP A 136 3.36 -4.38 3.01
CA TRP A 136 4.04 -3.11 2.79
C TRP A 136 5.34 -2.99 3.58
N GLY A 137 5.29 -3.24 4.89
CA GLY A 137 6.47 -3.12 5.75
C GLY A 137 7.61 -4.03 5.30
N GLY A 138 7.30 -5.30 4.98
CA GLY A 138 8.28 -6.25 4.50
C GLY A 138 8.87 -5.89 3.14
N SER A 139 8.03 -5.44 2.20
CA SER A 139 8.45 -5.01 0.87
C SER A 139 9.41 -3.83 0.92
N MET A 140 9.11 -2.84 1.77
CA MET A 140 9.96 -1.66 1.91
C MET A 140 11.29 -1.98 2.58
N ILE A 141 11.28 -2.82 3.61
CA ILE A 141 12.49 -3.15 4.37
C ILE A 141 13.44 -4.01 3.55
N ILE A 142 12.95 -5.01 2.80
CA ILE A 142 13.83 -5.83 1.97
C ILE A 142 14.52 -4.99 0.89
N VAL A 143 13.83 -3.98 0.33
CA VAL A 143 14.43 -3.03 -0.61
C VAL A 143 15.46 -2.15 0.08
N LEU A 144 15.11 -1.55 1.22
CA LEU A 144 15.99 -0.66 1.98
C LEU A 144 17.29 -1.36 2.43
N GLU A 145 17.17 -2.63 2.88
CA GLU A 145 18.30 -3.44 3.31
C GLU A 145 19.16 -3.95 2.14
N SER A 146 18.60 -4.00 0.93
CA SER A 146 19.30 -4.40 -0.32
C SER A 146 19.87 -3.19 -1.08
N ALA A 147 19.48 -1.98 -0.73
CA ALA A 147 19.90 -0.77 -1.42
C ALA A 147 21.26 -0.26 -0.92
N PRO A 148 22.06 0.36 -1.81
CA PRO A 148 23.26 1.08 -1.38
C PRO A 148 22.93 2.17 -0.34
N PRO A 149 23.78 2.39 0.67
CA PRO A 149 23.51 3.34 1.75
C PRO A 149 23.17 4.76 1.31
N ASP A 150 23.80 5.22 0.23
CA ASP A 150 23.63 6.55 -0.38
C ASP A 150 22.37 6.69 -1.24
N ARG A 151 21.61 5.59 -1.49
CA ARG A 151 20.43 5.55 -2.35
C ARG A 151 19.25 4.79 -1.75
N ARG A 152 19.21 4.64 -0.47
CA ARG A 152 18.13 3.92 0.24
C ARG A 152 16.76 4.54 -0.01
N GLY A 153 16.66 5.88 0.02
CA GLY A 153 15.43 6.59 -0.29
C GLY A 153 14.97 6.33 -1.71
N PHE A 154 15.87 6.51 -2.69
CA PHE A 154 15.56 6.29 -4.09
C PHE A 154 14.97 4.91 -4.36
N PHE A 155 15.63 3.86 -3.90
CA PHE A 155 15.15 2.50 -4.16
C PHE A 155 13.88 2.16 -3.37
N SER A 156 13.77 2.56 -2.10
CA SER A 156 12.60 2.26 -1.28
C SER A 156 11.35 3.06 -1.65
N ALA A 157 11.48 4.14 -2.41
CA ALA A 157 10.34 4.90 -2.93
C ALA A 157 9.59 4.18 -4.07
N TRP A 158 10.30 3.39 -4.89
CA TRP A 158 9.70 2.74 -6.06
C TRP A 158 8.51 1.83 -5.74
N PRO A 159 8.56 0.96 -4.73
CA PRO A 159 7.38 0.16 -4.38
C PRO A 159 6.12 0.99 -4.11
N ASN A 160 6.23 2.17 -3.49
CA ASN A 160 5.07 3.04 -3.25
C ASN A 160 4.39 3.53 -4.54
N THR A 161 5.11 3.61 -5.65
CA THR A 161 4.53 3.94 -6.96
C THR A 161 3.62 2.84 -7.51
N GLY A 162 3.64 1.64 -6.90
CA GLY A 162 2.72 0.56 -7.22
C GLY A 162 1.24 0.95 -7.12
N GLY A 163 0.90 1.88 -6.21
CA GLY A 163 -0.46 2.42 -6.11
C GLY A 163 -0.91 3.14 -7.38
N PHE A 164 -0.05 3.92 -8.02
CA PHE A 164 -0.37 4.59 -9.29
C PHE A 164 -0.46 3.60 -10.44
N SER A 165 0.39 2.56 -10.47
CA SER A 165 0.28 1.47 -11.44
C SER A 165 -1.03 0.72 -11.30
N ALA A 166 -1.45 0.43 -10.07
CA ALA A 166 -2.74 -0.20 -9.79
C ALA A 166 -3.91 0.68 -10.26
N GLN A 167 -3.84 1.99 -10.05
CA GLN A 167 -4.85 2.94 -10.53
C GLN A 167 -4.98 2.92 -12.06
N LEU A 168 -3.85 2.88 -12.77
CA LEU A 168 -3.85 2.76 -14.24
C LEU A 168 -4.44 1.42 -14.69
N LEU A 169 -4.02 0.31 -14.08
CA LEU A 169 -4.52 -1.03 -14.39
C LEU A 169 -6.02 -1.15 -14.16
N ILE A 170 -6.52 -0.66 -13.01
CA ILE A 170 -7.95 -0.74 -12.70
C ILE A 170 -8.79 0.09 -13.66
N THR A 171 -8.30 1.25 -14.09
CA THR A 171 -8.98 2.08 -15.08
C THR A 171 -9.15 1.34 -16.40
N LEU A 172 -8.12 0.63 -16.87
CA LEU A 172 -8.16 -0.18 -18.08
C LEU A 172 -9.12 -1.38 -17.92
N VAL A 173 -9.00 -2.11 -16.82
CA VAL A 173 -9.81 -3.31 -16.57
C VAL A 173 -11.28 -2.97 -16.40
N PHE A 174 -11.62 -1.94 -15.63
CA PHE A 174 -13.02 -1.53 -15.47
C PHE A 174 -13.55 -0.79 -16.70
N GLY A 175 -12.71 -0.14 -17.50
CA GLY A 175 -13.08 0.36 -18.81
C GLY A 175 -13.67 -0.74 -19.69
N TYR A 176 -13.03 -1.92 -19.71
CA TYR A 176 -13.57 -3.10 -20.37
C TYR A 176 -14.81 -3.66 -19.66
N VAL A 177 -14.77 -3.82 -18.36
CA VAL A 177 -15.88 -4.39 -17.57
C VAL A 177 -17.17 -3.58 -17.71
N TYR A 178 -17.08 -2.25 -17.77
CA TYR A 178 -18.25 -1.38 -17.98
C TYR A 178 -18.79 -1.35 -19.42
N SER A 179 -18.03 -1.90 -20.39
CA SER A 179 -18.56 -2.10 -21.75
C SER A 179 -19.47 -3.35 -21.86
N LEU A 180 -19.50 -4.19 -20.81
CA LEU A 180 -20.36 -5.38 -20.76
C LEU A 180 -21.81 -4.98 -20.46
N SER A 181 -22.77 -5.77 -20.96
CA SER A 181 -24.18 -5.60 -20.60
C SER A 181 -24.39 -5.88 -19.10
N GLU A 182 -25.46 -5.34 -18.51
CA GLU A 182 -25.76 -5.51 -17.08
C GLU A 182 -25.91 -6.99 -16.70
N ALA A 183 -26.47 -7.82 -17.57
CA ALA A 183 -26.58 -9.27 -17.38
C ALA A 183 -25.20 -9.95 -17.40
N GLN A 184 -24.32 -9.56 -18.29
CA GLN A 184 -22.95 -10.09 -18.35
C GLN A 184 -22.12 -9.63 -17.13
N LEU A 185 -22.27 -8.37 -16.74
CA LEU A 185 -21.58 -7.79 -15.58
C LEU A 185 -21.97 -8.51 -14.28
N SER A 186 -23.26 -8.61 -13.99
CA SER A 186 -23.78 -9.24 -12.78
C SER A 186 -23.63 -10.77 -12.77
N GLY A 187 -23.62 -11.41 -13.94
CA GLY A 187 -23.41 -12.84 -14.09
C GLY A 187 -21.95 -13.23 -13.80
N TRP A 188 -21.06 -12.97 -14.72
CA TRP A 188 -19.66 -13.42 -14.64
C TRP A 188 -18.62 -12.30 -14.76
N GLY A 189 -18.96 -11.22 -15.44
CA GLY A 189 -18.00 -10.16 -15.80
C GLY A 189 -17.30 -9.51 -14.61
N TRP A 190 -17.97 -9.36 -13.48
CA TRP A 190 -17.40 -8.79 -12.26
C TRP A 190 -16.26 -9.63 -11.66
N ARG A 191 -16.17 -10.92 -12.01
CA ARG A 191 -15.12 -11.83 -11.54
C ARG A 191 -13.79 -11.59 -12.23
N VAL A 192 -13.82 -11.10 -13.47
CA VAL A 192 -12.62 -10.91 -14.31
C VAL A 192 -11.54 -10.08 -13.59
N PRO A 193 -11.85 -8.90 -13.02
CA PRO A 193 -10.85 -8.13 -12.28
C PRO A 193 -10.18 -8.90 -11.13
N PHE A 194 -10.95 -9.69 -10.37
CA PHE A 194 -10.42 -10.50 -9.26
C PHE A 194 -9.55 -11.66 -9.77
N LEU A 195 -9.94 -12.32 -10.84
CA LEU A 195 -9.18 -13.43 -11.42
C LEU A 195 -7.91 -12.95 -12.13
N LEU A 196 -7.92 -11.73 -12.66
CA LEU A 196 -6.73 -11.12 -13.26
C LEU A 196 -5.61 -10.89 -12.23
N SER A 197 -5.96 -10.69 -10.95
CA SER A 197 -4.97 -10.60 -9.87
C SER A 197 -4.12 -11.87 -9.75
N ALA A 198 -4.62 -13.04 -10.18
CA ALA A 198 -3.86 -14.28 -10.22
C ALA A 198 -2.62 -14.19 -11.12
N VAL A 199 -2.70 -13.44 -12.22
CA VAL A 199 -1.56 -13.23 -13.12
C VAL A 199 -0.48 -12.40 -12.42
N ILE A 200 -0.89 -11.29 -11.80
CA ILE A 200 0.04 -10.41 -11.05
C ILE A 200 0.65 -11.18 -9.87
N LEU A 201 -0.18 -11.95 -9.15
CA LEU A 201 0.27 -12.85 -8.07
C LEU A 201 1.32 -13.83 -8.56
N GLY A 202 1.07 -14.55 -9.67
CA GLY A 202 1.97 -15.55 -10.21
C GLY A 202 3.33 -14.96 -10.59
N VAL A 203 3.34 -13.81 -11.29
CA VAL A 203 4.57 -13.11 -11.66
C VAL A 203 5.32 -12.63 -10.42
N THR A 204 4.63 -11.99 -9.47
CA THR A 204 5.24 -11.47 -8.24
C THR A 204 5.80 -12.61 -7.39
N PHE A 205 5.05 -13.70 -7.25
CA PHE A 205 5.47 -14.89 -6.51
C PHE A 205 6.72 -15.53 -7.12
N TRP A 206 6.74 -15.73 -8.44
CA TRP A 206 7.91 -16.24 -9.15
C TRP A 206 9.15 -15.34 -8.93
N MET A 207 9.00 -14.03 -9.02
CA MET A 207 10.09 -13.09 -8.73
C MET A 207 10.57 -13.21 -7.28
N ARG A 208 9.67 -13.31 -6.30
CA ARG A 208 10.02 -13.42 -4.87
C ARG A 208 10.73 -14.72 -4.52
N LEU A 209 10.37 -15.82 -5.16
CA LEU A 209 11.09 -17.11 -4.96
C LEU A 209 12.58 -16.95 -5.24
N SER A 210 12.94 -16.15 -6.22
CA SER A 210 14.33 -15.94 -6.66
C SER A 210 15.10 -14.89 -5.83
N LEU A 211 14.45 -14.22 -4.84
CA LEU A 211 15.13 -13.30 -3.92
C LEU A 211 15.95 -14.08 -2.88
N ARG A 212 16.99 -13.44 -2.39
CA ARG A 212 17.76 -13.91 -1.23
C ARG A 212 17.18 -13.28 0.05
N GLU A 213 17.42 -13.91 1.20
CA GLU A 213 17.11 -13.30 2.48
C GLU A 213 18.01 -12.10 2.74
N SER A 214 17.50 -11.11 3.48
CA SER A 214 18.26 -9.90 3.83
C SER A 214 19.56 -10.24 4.54
N LEU A 215 20.65 -9.63 4.07
CA LEU A 215 21.98 -9.76 4.71
C LEU A 215 21.99 -9.18 6.13
N VAL A 216 21.30 -8.05 6.32
CA VAL A 216 21.15 -7.41 7.64
C VAL A 216 20.49 -8.38 8.63
N PHE A 217 19.47 -9.12 8.17
CA PHE A 217 18.83 -10.15 8.98
C PHE A 217 19.79 -11.32 9.28
N GLN A 218 20.50 -11.82 8.27
CA GLN A 218 21.45 -12.92 8.45
C GLN A 218 22.57 -12.56 9.41
N GLU A 219 23.10 -11.34 9.32
CA GLU A 219 24.13 -10.83 10.24
C GLU A 219 23.58 -10.65 11.66
N ALA A 220 22.34 -10.18 11.84
CA ALA A 220 21.72 -10.05 13.14
C ALA A 220 21.58 -11.41 13.83
N VAL A 221 21.09 -12.42 13.11
CA VAL A 221 20.98 -13.80 13.62
C VAL A 221 22.36 -14.40 13.93
N ALA A 222 23.36 -14.15 13.09
CA ALA A 222 24.72 -14.64 13.32
C ALA A 222 25.39 -14.00 14.56
N ARG A 223 25.08 -12.74 14.85
CA ARG A 223 25.56 -12.04 16.08
C ARG A 223 24.91 -12.60 17.34
N GLU A 224 23.62 -12.89 17.31
CA GLU A 224 22.92 -13.52 18.45
C GLU A 224 23.50 -14.91 18.79
N GLY A 225 23.80 -15.72 17.78
CA GLY A 225 24.43 -17.03 17.95
C GLY A 225 25.90 -17.00 18.40
N ARG A 226 26.59 -15.86 18.28
CA ARG A 226 27.99 -15.65 18.68
C ARG A 226 28.17 -14.95 20.03
N SER A 227 27.08 -14.63 20.73
CA SER A 227 27.18 -13.96 22.05
C SER A 227 27.92 -14.88 23.04
N PRO A 228 29.09 -14.49 23.61
CA PRO A 228 29.96 -15.36 24.40
C PRO A 228 29.36 -15.83 25.71
N ALA A 229 28.25 -15.29 26.14
CA ALA A 229 27.65 -15.51 27.45
C ALA A 229 26.36 -16.34 27.44
N GLY A 230 25.91 -16.86 26.31
CA GLY A 230 24.66 -17.67 26.25
C GLY A 230 23.40 -16.96 26.75
N ALA A 231 23.50 -15.69 27.14
CA ALA A 231 22.38 -14.91 27.60
C ALA A 231 21.82 -14.07 26.43
N PRO A 232 20.57 -14.31 25.97
CA PRO A 232 19.92 -13.44 25.00
C PRO A 232 19.91 -11.99 25.50
N SER A 233 20.12 -11.01 24.60
CA SER A 233 19.97 -9.60 24.98
C SER A 233 18.59 -9.36 25.62
N ALA A 234 18.45 -8.33 26.44
CA ALA A 234 17.13 -8.01 27.04
C ALA A 234 16.03 -7.82 25.99
N ALA A 235 16.37 -7.32 24.79
CA ALA A 235 15.48 -7.20 23.65
C ALA A 235 15.13 -8.57 23.04
N ALA A 236 16.12 -9.47 22.90
CA ALA A 236 15.88 -10.85 22.43
C ALA A 236 14.98 -11.65 23.38
N ARG A 237 15.10 -11.42 24.70
CA ARG A 237 14.22 -12.04 25.69
C ARG A 237 12.77 -11.57 25.60
N ARG A 238 12.52 -10.29 25.27
CA ARG A 238 11.17 -9.70 25.17
C ARG A 238 10.51 -9.98 23.83
N GLY A 239 11.29 -10.23 22.78
CA GLY A 239 10.83 -10.38 21.41
C GLY A 239 10.46 -9.05 20.72
N PRO A 240 10.49 -8.99 19.36
CA PRO A 240 10.39 -7.75 18.60
C PRO A 240 9.07 -7.01 18.85
N ILE A 241 7.94 -7.70 18.97
CA ILE A 241 6.64 -7.08 19.20
C ILE A 241 6.62 -6.31 20.52
N ARG A 242 6.95 -6.98 21.62
CA ARG A 242 6.91 -6.34 22.94
C ARG A 242 7.90 -5.18 23.03
N SER A 243 9.12 -5.35 22.52
CA SER A 243 10.11 -4.27 22.54
C SER A 243 9.66 -3.07 21.73
N THR A 244 9.04 -3.26 20.56
CA THR A 244 8.49 -2.17 19.74
C THR A 244 7.43 -1.37 20.51
N PHE A 245 6.49 -2.04 21.17
CA PHE A 245 5.40 -1.33 21.87
C PHE A 245 5.81 -0.73 23.22
N VAL A 246 6.85 -1.26 23.86
CA VAL A 246 7.31 -0.76 25.17
C VAL A 246 8.44 0.26 25.04
N GLU A 247 9.41 0.02 24.17
CA GLU A 247 10.62 0.83 24.05
C GLU A 247 10.49 1.89 22.95
N ASP A 248 9.82 1.56 21.83
CA ASP A 248 9.72 2.43 20.64
C ASP A 248 8.32 3.07 20.47
N TRP A 249 7.46 3.05 21.49
CA TRP A 249 6.13 3.66 21.39
C TRP A 249 6.14 5.14 20.92
N PRO A 250 7.15 5.99 21.25
CA PRO A 250 7.18 7.35 20.73
C PRO A 250 7.34 7.38 19.21
N ASN A 251 8.07 6.42 18.62
CA ASN A 251 8.22 6.29 17.18
C ASN A 251 6.92 5.83 16.53
N LEU A 252 6.14 4.97 17.19
CA LEU A 252 4.80 4.58 16.70
C LEU A 252 3.84 5.77 16.67
N VAL A 253 3.83 6.60 17.72
CA VAL A 253 3.03 7.84 17.77
C VAL A 253 3.50 8.85 16.73
N LEU A 254 4.81 8.97 16.52
CA LEU A 254 5.37 9.81 15.47
C LEU A 254 4.89 9.34 14.08
N ILE A 255 4.97 8.04 13.79
CA ILE A 255 4.47 7.50 12.51
C ILE A 255 2.97 7.76 12.34
N LEU A 256 2.18 7.62 13.41
CA LEU A 256 0.76 7.92 13.38
C LEU A 256 0.51 9.37 12.92
N GLY A 257 1.17 10.35 13.55
CA GLY A 257 1.07 11.75 13.17
C GLY A 257 1.54 12.05 11.74
N LEU A 258 2.69 11.48 11.36
CA LEU A 258 3.24 11.63 10.01
C LEU A 258 2.30 11.02 8.95
N ARG A 259 1.70 9.89 9.25
CA ARG A 259 0.78 9.22 8.33
C ARG A 259 -0.53 10.00 8.15
N PHE A 260 -1.05 10.61 9.23
CA PHE A 260 -2.20 11.52 9.14
C PHE A 260 -1.92 12.72 8.24
N ALA A 261 -0.76 13.35 8.39
CA ALA A 261 -0.36 14.50 7.58
C ALA A 261 -0.25 14.17 6.08
N GLU A 262 -0.06 12.91 5.73
CA GLU A 262 0.00 12.44 4.33
C GLU A 262 -1.35 11.91 3.83
N ALA A 263 -2.02 11.04 4.60
CA ALA A 263 -3.21 10.35 4.15
C ALA A 263 -4.43 11.29 4.05
N LEU A 264 -4.60 12.21 5.01
CA LEU A 264 -5.74 13.12 5.02
C LEU A 264 -5.82 14.00 3.76
N PRO A 265 -4.76 14.71 3.34
CA PRO A 265 -4.76 15.46 2.08
C PRO A 265 -5.00 14.58 0.86
N TYR A 266 -4.43 13.39 0.82
CA TYR A 266 -4.62 12.47 -0.29
C TYR A 266 -6.10 12.11 -0.49
N PHE A 267 -6.79 11.65 0.55
CA PHE A 267 -8.21 11.30 0.46
C PHE A 267 -9.10 12.52 0.22
N LEU A 268 -8.77 13.66 0.82
CA LEU A 268 -9.51 14.89 0.58
C LEU A 268 -9.45 15.31 -0.88
N LEU A 269 -8.33 15.13 -1.56
CA LEU A 269 -8.15 15.52 -2.96
C LEU A 269 -8.68 14.46 -3.94
N THR A 270 -8.44 13.19 -3.67
CA THR A 270 -8.79 12.11 -4.59
C THR A 270 -10.23 11.63 -4.44
N VAL A 271 -10.87 11.89 -3.31
CA VAL A 271 -12.27 11.49 -3.06
C VAL A 271 -13.18 12.71 -2.94
N PHE A 272 -12.94 13.56 -1.92
CA PHE A 272 -13.84 14.68 -1.66
C PHE A 272 -13.80 15.73 -2.77
N ALA A 273 -12.60 16.21 -3.16
CA ALA A 273 -12.50 17.27 -4.17
C ALA A 273 -13.04 16.84 -5.54
N LEU A 274 -12.86 15.58 -5.94
CA LEU A 274 -13.46 15.06 -7.17
C LEU A 274 -14.99 15.01 -7.09
N SER A 275 -15.54 14.58 -5.96
CA SER A 275 -16.99 14.58 -5.73
C SER A 275 -17.56 16.00 -5.74
N TYR A 276 -16.89 16.93 -5.06
CA TYR A 276 -17.23 18.34 -5.03
C TYR A 276 -17.18 18.99 -6.42
N ALA A 277 -16.10 18.74 -7.16
CA ALA A 277 -15.93 19.24 -8.52
C ALA A 277 -17.07 18.78 -9.47
N ASN A 278 -17.43 17.50 -9.39
CA ASN A 278 -18.49 16.96 -10.24
C ASN A 278 -19.89 17.37 -9.78
N LYS A 279 -20.22 17.20 -8.47
CA LYS A 279 -21.60 17.41 -7.98
C LYS A 279 -21.93 18.86 -7.73
N SER A 280 -21.00 19.66 -7.21
CA SER A 280 -21.26 21.05 -6.78
C SER A 280 -20.80 22.08 -7.81
N LEU A 281 -19.73 21.79 -8.57
CA LEU A 281 -19.23 22.71 -9.60
C LEU A 281 -19.67 22.31 -11.02
N GLY A 282 -20.30 21.14 -11.20
CA GLY A 282 -20.77 20.66 -12.50
C GLY A 282 -19.64 20.32 -13.49
N LEU A 283 -18.42 20.09 -13.03
CA LEU A 283 -17.30 19.76 -13.90
C LEU A 283 -17.44 18.35 -14.49
N ASP A 284 -17.10 18.22 -15.76
CA ASP A 284 -17.17 16.95 -16.48
C ASP A 284 -16.26 15.90 -15.84
N ARG A 285 -16.78 14.70 -15.65
CA ARG A 285 -16.04 13.55 -15.13
C ARG A 285 -14.87 13.17 -16.02
N THR A 286 -14.98 13.33 -17.32
CA THR A 286 -13.90 13.02 -18.27
C THR A 286 -12.70 13.93 -18.04
N VAL A 287 -12.95 15.23 -17.80
CA VAL A 287 -11.91 16.20 -17.46
C VAL A 287 -11.21 15.82 -16.16
N LEU A 288 -11.99 15.51 -15.11
CA LEU A 288 -11.45 15.14 -13.80
C LEU A 288 -10.64 13.83 -13.87
N ASN A 289 -11.15 12.83 -14.58
CA ASN A 289 -10.43 11.56 -14.78
C ASN A 289 -9.13 11.76 -15.56
N THR A 290 -9.13 12.63 -16.57
CA THR A 290 -7.92 12.96 -17.34
C THR A 290 -6.87 13.62 -16.44
N VAL A 291 -7.29 14.56 -15.57
CA VAL A 291 -6.39 15.20 -14.60
C VAL A 291 -5.75 14.14 -13.68
N ILE A 292 -6.56 13.25 -13.09
CA ILE A 292 -6.04 12.20 -12.20
C ILE A 292 -5.09 11.25 -12.95
N LEU A 293 -5.39 10.90 -14.19
CA LEU A 293 -4.53 10.06 -15.02
C LEU A 293 -3.16 10.72 -15.26
N VAL A 294 -3.16 12.00 -15.67
CA VAL A 294 -1.91 12.77 -15.89
C VAL A 294 -1.10 12.87 -14.58
N VAL A 295 -1.76 13.22 -13.47
CA VAL A 295 -1.12 13.31 -12.15
C VAL A 295 -0.52 11.96 -11.71
N SER A 296 -1.23 10.84 -11.98
CA SER A 296 -0.72 9.50 -11.67
C SER A 296 0.53 9.14 -12.48
N VAL A 297 0.59 9.54 -13.74
CA VAL A 297 1.81 9.36 -14.56
C VAL A 297 2.96 10.23 -14.05
N LEU A 298 2.69 11.49 -13.71
CA LEU A 298 3.69 12.40 -13.16
C LEU A 298 4.17 12.01 -11.76
N ALA A 299 3.44 11.17 -11.05
CA ALA A 299 3.84 10.68 -9.73
C ALA A 299 5.11 9.83 -9.77
N PHE A 300 5.38 9.08 -10.83
CA PHE A 300 6.60 8.26 -10.94
C PHE A 300 7.89 9.11 -10.90
N PRO A 301 8.08 10.10 -11.81
CA PRO A 301 9.26 10.95 -11.73
C PRO A 301 9.27 11.80 -10.45
N ALA A 302 8.13 12.23 -9.91
CA ALA A 302 8.07 12.97 -8.66
C ALA A 302 8.61 12.15 -7.47
N HIS A 303 8.19 10.88 -7.34
CA HIS A 303 8.71 9.97 -6.31
C HIS A 303 10.23 9.78 -6.43
N ALA A 304 10.73 9.51 -7.64
CA ALA A 304 12.15 9.34 -7.88
C ALA A 304 12.95 10.60 -7.54
N LEU A 305 12.42 11.79 -7.88
CA LEU A 305 13.05 13.09 -7.62
C LEU A 305 13.16 13.35 -6.11
N PHE A 306 12.03 13.32 -5.38
CA PHE A 306 12.03 13.66 -3.95
C PHE A 306 12.77 12.62 -3.11
N ALA A 307 12.68 11.36 -3.47
CA ALA A 307 13.46 10.31 -2.83
C ALA A 307 14.98 10.53 -3.02
N THR A 308 15.42 10.89 -4.22
CA THR A 308 16.83 11.21 -4.51
C THR A 308 17.29 12.46 -3.76
N ILE A 309 16.46 13.50 -3.72
CA ILE A 309 16.75 14.70 -2.92
C ILE A 309 16.91 14.31 -1.43
N SER A 310 16.01 13.47 -0.91
CA SER A 310 16.07 13.05 0.49
C SER A 310 17.30 12.21 0.85
N ASP A 311 17.88 11.51 -0.11
CA ASP A 311 19.15 10.79 0.10
C ASP A 311 20.34 11.75 0.30
N ARG A 312 20.23 13.00 -0.21
CA ARG A 312 21.29 14.02 -0.09
C ARG A 312 21.10 14.97 1.09
N VAL A 313 19.86 15.46 1.30
CA VAL A 313 19.58 16.50 2.30
C VAL A 313 18.96 15.94 3.59
N GLY A 314 18.66 14.63 3.60
CA GLY A 314 17.98 13.95 4.71
C GLY A 314 16.45 13.89 4.56
N ARG A 315 15.80 13.05 5.38
CA ARG A 315 14.36 12.76 5.28
C ARG A 315 13.50 13.94 5.77
N ARG A 316 13.87 14.50 6.92
CA ARG A 316 13.08 15.55 7.59
C ARG A 316 12.87 16.81 6.74
N PRO A 317 13.90 17.42 6.10
CA PRO A 317 13.69 18.60 5.26
C PRO A 317 12.71 18.37 4.12
N VAL A 318 12.79 17.22 3.44
CA VAL A 318 11.88 16.88 2.33
C VAL A 318 10.44 16.67 2.85
N TYR A 319 10.29 16.06 4.03
CA TYR A 319 8.98 15.89 4.66
C TYR A 319 8.33 17.24 4.97
N PHE A 320 9.07 18.13 5.64
CA PHE A 320 8.60 19.49 5.97
C PHE A 320 8.28 20.31 4.72
N PHE A 321 9.11 20.21 3.68
CA PHE A 321 8.84 20.85 2.40
C PHE A 321 7.50 20.38 1.81
N GLY A 322 7.28 19.07 1.73
CA GLY A 322 6.03 18.50 1.23
C GLY A 322 4.81 18.95 2.05
N ALA A 323 4.92 18.92 3.38
CA ALA A 323 3.86 19.38 4.27
C ALA A 323 3.56 20.88 4.11
N ALA A 324 4.59 21.71 3.97
CA ALA A 324 4.44 23.14 3.72
C ALA A 324 3.75 23.43 2.38
N VAL A 325 4.11 22.69 1.32
CA VAL A 325 3.45 22.82 0.01
C VAL A 325 1.97 22.45 0.11
N VAL A 326 1.63 21.32 0.75
CA VAL A 326 0.23 20.91 0.96
C VAL A 326 -0.53 22.01 1.74
N PHE A 327 0.04 22.51 2.82
CA PHE A 327 -0.58 23.53 3.65
C PHE A 327 -0.83 24.84 2.87
N VAL A 328 0.18 25.36 2.19
CA VAL A 328 0.09 26.63 1.44
C VAL A 328 -0.87 26.51 0.25
N THR A 329 -0.91 25.36 -0.40
CA THR A 329 -1.75 25.14 -1.59
C THR A 329 -3.18 24.70 -1.26
N ALA A 330 -3.50 24.37 -0.01
CA ALA A 330 -4.82 23.84 0.41
C ALA A 330 -5.99 24.76 -0.02
N PHE A 331 -5.93 26.05 0.26
CA PHE A 331 -6.99 26.97 -0.13
C PHE A 331 -6.91 27.40 -1.60
N PRO A 332 -5.74 27.79 -2.16
CA PRO A 332 -5.59 28.08 -3.60
C PRO A 332 -6.08 26.96 -4.50
N PHE A 333 -5.90 25.69 -4.11
CA PHE A 333 -6.38 24.53 -4.85
C PHE A 333 -7.89 24.61 -5.14
N PHE A 334 -8.72 24.91 -4.15
CA PHE A 334 -10.16 25.04 -4.36
C PHE A 334 -10.53 26.24 -5.23
N GLY A 335 -9.74 27.32 -5.21
CA GLY A 335 -9.85 28.42 -6.16
C GLY A 335 -9.56 27.98 -7.59
N MET A 336 -8.48 27.24 -7.81
CA MET A 336 -8.15 26.66 -9.11
C MET A 336 -9.21 25.69 -9.61
N LEU A 337 -9.78 24.87 -8.72
CA LEU A 337 -10.84 23.93 -9.04
C LEU A 337 -12.13 24.65 -9.50
N ARG A 338 -12.50 25.75 -8.83
CA ARG A 338 -13.67 26.59 -9.18
C ARG A 338 -13.52 27.33 -10.50
N SER A 339 -12.31 27.56 -10.99
CA SER A 339 -12.07 28.26 -12.25
C SER A 339 -12.65 27.54 -13.48
N GLY A 340 -12.88 26.22 -13.39
CA GLY A 340 -13.29 25.38 -14.51
C GLY A 340 -12.21 25.18 -15.58
N SER A 341 -11.08 25.87 -15.46
CA SER A 341 -9.96 25.76 -16.41
C SER A 341 -9.19 24.46 -16.22
N PHE A 342 -9.10 23.64 -17.26
CA PHE A 342 -8.32 22.39 -17.25
C PHE A 342 -6.86 22.62 -16.77
N ALA A 343 -6.23 23.66 -17.28
CA ALA A 343 -4.83 23.98 -16.94
C ALA A 343 -4.65 24.32 -15.44
N LEU A 344 -5.58 25.13 -14.87
CA LEU A 344 -5.52 25.50 -13.45
C LEU A 344 -5.89 24.31 -12.55
N ILE A 345 -6.87 23.50 -12.92
CA ILE A 345 -7.23 22.28 -12.20
C ILE A 345 -6.03 21.32 -12.17
N LEU A 346 -5.43 21.06 -13.34
CA LEU A 346 -4.25 20.21 -13.44
C LEU A 346 -3.09 20.76 -12.60
N LEU A 347 -2.80 22.07 -12.69
CA LEU A 347 -1.76 22.72 -11.89
C LEU A 347 -2.01 22.53 -10.39
N GLY A 348 -3.25 22.75 -9.94
CA GLY A 348 -3.63 22.54 -8.53
C GLY A 348 -3.35 21.11 -8.07
N TYR A 349 -3.79 20.12 -8.82
CA TYR A 349 -3.53 18.71 -8.50
C TYR A 349 -2.03 18.36 -8.57
N VAL A 350 -1.27 18.87 -9.53
CA VAL A 350 0.18 18.66 -9.62
C VAL A 350 0.88 19.26 -8.39
N LEU A 351 0.55 20.48 -8.01
CA LEU A 351 1.16 21.12 -6.84
C LEU A 351 0.87 20.33 -5.54
N VAL A 352 -0.38 19.97 -5.30
CA VAL A 352 -0.73 19.31 -4.04
C VAL A 352 -0.32 17.85 -4.03
N LEU A 353 -0.59 17.08 -5.11
CA LEU A 353 -0.29 15.65 -5.14
C LEU A 353 1.15 15.36 -5.56
N ASN A 354 1.64 15.93 -6.67
CA ASN A 354 2.97 15.55 -7.17
C ASN A 354 4.11 16.28 -6.46
N VAL A 355 3.91 17.53 -6.03
CA VAL A 355 4.95 18.26 -5.30
C VAL A 355 4.79 18.04 -3.79
N GLY A 356 3.62 18.31 -3.22
CA GLY A 356 3.39 18.21 -1.79
C GLY A 356 3.33 16.78 -1.27
N HIS A 357 2.26 16.06 -1.63
CA HIS A 357 2.02 14.69 -1.15
C HIS A 357 3.14 13.71 -1.54
N ASN A 358 3.61 13.74 -2.80
CA ASN A 358 4.63 12.80 -3.25
C ASN A 358 6.01 13.07 -2.64
N ALA A 359 6.32 14.32 -2.24
CA ALA A 359 7.51 14.60 -1.43
C ALA A 359 7.45 13.91 -0.07
N ILE A 360 6.26 13.84 0.55
CA ILE A 360 6.04 13.13 1.82
C ILE A 360 6.04 11.61 1.59
N ASN A 361 5.22 11.13 0.67
CA ASN A 361 4.96 9.71 0.46
C ASN A 361 6.18 8.94 -0.03
N SER A 362 7.02 9.55 -0.89
CA SER A 362 8.21 8.90 -1.44
C SER A 362 9.27 8.56 -0.39
N ILE A 363 9.35 9.33 0.68
CA ILE A 363 10.37 9.14 1.72
C ILE A 363 9.90 8.30 2.91
N GLN A 364 8.59 8.10 3.07
CA GLN A 364 8.03 7.34 4.20
C GLN A 364 8.66 5.95 4.37
N PRO A 365 8.89 5.15 3.31
CA PRO A 365 9.46 3.82 3.47
C PRO A 365 10.81 3.83 4.17
N ALA A 366 11.74 4.67 3.72
CA ALA A 366 13.05 4.81 4.34
C ALA A 366 12.93 5.46 5.73
N PHE A 367 12.15 6.54 5.84
CA PHE A 367 12.02 7.29 7.09
C PHE A 367 11.45 6.43 8.21
N PHE A 368 10.36 5.70 7.97
CA PHE A 368 9.74 4.85 8.99
C PHE A 368 10.64 3.69 9.39
N ALA A 369 11.31 3.07 8.44
CA ALA A 369 12.23 1.98 8.72
C ALA A 369 13.48 2.44 9.51
N GLU A 370 13.97 3.65 9.24
CA GLU A 370 15.13 4.24 9.91
C GLU A 370 14.86 4.64 11.38
N LEU A 371 13.59 4.72 11.80
CA LEU A 371 13.20 5.00 13.19
C LEU A 371 13.42 3.80 14.13
N PHE A 372 13.59 2.60 13.59
CA PHE A 372 13.69 1.38 14.41
C PHE A 372 15.02 0.66 14.21
N PRO A 373 15.56 0.04 15.26
CA PRO A 373 16.73 -0.83 15.14
C PRO A 373 16.41 -2.07 14.28
N ALA A 374 17.46 -2.70 13.75
CA ALA A 374 17.34 -3.76 12.75
C ALA A 374 16.58 -5.01 13.21
N ASP A 375 16.63 -5.33 14.51
CA ASP A 375 16.00 -6.49 15.16
C ASP A 375 14.47 -6.38 15.31
N ARG A 376 13.91 -5.16 15.18
CA ARG A 376 12.47 -4.90 15.29
C ARG A 376 11.93 -3.89 14.25
N ARG A 377 12.71 -3.65 13.22
CA ARG A 377 12.42 -2.69 12.15
C ARG A 377 11.16 -3.02 11.37
N TYR A 378 10.95 -4.29 11.06
CA TYR A 378 9.77 -4.72 10.34
C TYR A 378 8.52 -4.56 11.23
N THR A 379 8.58 -5.02 12.46
CA THR A 379 7.48 -4.86 13.43
C THR A 379 7.11 -3.40 13.58
N GLY A 380 8.08 -2.52 13.81
CA GLY A 380 7.86 -1.10 14.07
C GLY A 380 7.26 -0.37 12.85
N ALA A 381 7.86 -0.53 11.68
CA ALA A 381 7.39 0.14 10.47
C ALA A 381 6.01 -0.36 10.02
N ALA A 382 5.77 -1.68 10.03
CA ALA A 382 4.50 -2.25 9.65
C ALA A 382 3.39 -1.90 10.65
N ALA A 383 3.61 -2.14 11.96
CA ALA A 383 2.62 -1.83 12.97
C ALA A 383 2.28 -0.34 13.02
N GLY A 384 3.28 0.55 12.99
CA GLY A 384 3.06 2.00 13.02
C GLY A 384 2.21 2.48 11.85
N ARG A 385 2.52 2.03 10.62
CA ARG A 385 1.74 2.40 9.43
C ARG A 385 0.33 1.83 9.45
N GLU A 386 0.18 0.55 9.80
CA GLU A 386 -1.13 -0.10 9.70
C GLU A 386 -2.08 0.28 10.84
N ILE A 387 -1.57 0.63 12.02
CA ILE A 387 -2.38 1.26 13.08
C ILE A 387 -2.90 2.61 12.60
N ALA A 388 -2.07 3.41 11.94
CA ALA A 388 -2.48 4.69 11.37
C ALA A 388 -3.53 4.55 10.24
N SER A 389 -3.64 3.41 9.59
CA SER A 389 -4.58 3.18 8.48
C SER A 389 -6.04 2.94 8.93
N ILE A 390 -6.29 2.77 10.25
CA ILE A 390 -7.66 2.63 10.79
C ILE A 390 -8.37 3.99 10.84
N PHE A 391 -7.62 5.04 11.09
CA PHE A 391 -8.13 6.41 11.25
C PHE A 391 -8.10 7.17 9.93
#